data_a8947c0178ad9866817a0e13054104ae
#
_entry.id   a8947c0178ad9866817a0e13054104ae
#
_cell.length_a   1.000
_cell.length_b   1.000
_cell.length_c   1.000
_cell.angle_alpha   90.00
_cell.angle_beta   90.00
_cell.angle_gamma   90.00
#
_symmetry.space_group_name_H-M   'P 1'
#
loop_
_entity.id
_entity.type
_entity.pdbx_description
1 polymer ?
#
loop_
_entity_poly.entity_id
_entity_poly.type
_entity_poly.pdbx_seq_one_letter_code
_entity_poly.pdbx_strand_id
1 'polypeptide(L)'
;MKKVNVSIVVIVFVCLCCVSCSPKVMTTVLKTYPALPDTAYVAVYEDSNNVPASAEPLGKVSVVDNMFSTRGSYQQVVNMATAKTRSVGGNGFLITKHIPPSALGSSIHQISGTMLRINPLDTAVVSDGDTARRAQYAADTPRKPNYVTYSDTSSYNRPALGNTVAVNIGYGTIVGSTAGLQGAEREAARKLFNGTNWDVRFILQSKRRMGGVGFIYSQYCSGLPGDKVINRNTYNSVIIRSFMVDWVFRGHFAPKWIFASYLGAGYMGFRNNLESIYDTNSRGSISGATLGFHLGVGVDYRFSKHFGIGADLSVLNGKIMKLNYDNAMPNDLEALKNKDNLNINILRLNITTGVRYYF
;
A
#
# COMPACT_ATOMS: atom_id res chain seq x y z
N MET A 1 18.51 26.52 4.77
CA MET A 1 17.71 25.26 4.74
C MET A 1 18.48 24.21 3.97
N LYS A 2 18.79 23.06 4.61
CA LYS A 2 19.56 21.97 3.98
C LYS A 2 18.78 21.40 2.81
N LYS A 3 19.42 21.32 1.63
CA LYS A 3 18.85 20.66 0.45
C LYS A 3 18.59 19.19 0.82
N VAL A 4 17.33 18.82 0.96
CA VAL A 4 16.95 17.40 1.02
C VAL A 4 17.26 16.83 -0.36
N ASN A 5 18.25 15.96 -0.44
CA ASN A 5 18.62 15.31 -1.69
C ASN A 5 17.44 14.41 -2.11
N VAL A 6 16.83 14.72 -3.23
CA VAL A 6 15.75 13.89 -3.84
C VAL A 6 16.20 12.44 -3.96
N SER A 7 17.49 12.21 -4.21
CA SER A 7 18.09 10.87 -4.22
C SER A 7 17.93 10.13 -2.89
N ILE A 8 18.02 10.82 -1.73
CA ILE A 8 17.85 10.17 -0.42
C ILE A 8 16.38 9.77 -0.23
N VAL A 9 15.43 10.61 -0.64
CA VAL A 9 14.00 10.30 -0.55
C VAL A 9 13.65 9.11 -1.45
N VAL A 10 14.21 9.06 -2.65
CA VAL A 10 14.02 7.93 -3.59
C VAL A 10 14.67 6.66 -3.05
N ILE A 11 15.87 6.75 -2.47
CA ILE A 11 16.57 5.60 -1.88
C ILE A 11 15.80 5.08 -0.66
N VAL A 12 15.31 5.94 0.23
CA VAL A 12 14.47 5.55 1.38
C VAL A 12 13.16 4.92 0.90
N PHE A 13 12.55 5.44 -0.15
CA PHE A 13 11.34 4.86 -0.75
C PHE A 13 11.61 3.49 -1.38
N VAL A 14 12.71 3.33 -2.11
CA VAL A 14 13.13 2.04 -2.69
C VAL A 14 13.51 1.05 -1.57
N CYS A 15 14.19 1.48 -0.51
CA CYS A 15 14.50 0.62 0.65
C CYS A 15 13.23 0.18 1.40
N LEU A 16 12.22 1.05 1.54
CA LEU A 16 10.92 0.68 2.12
C LEU A 16 10.16 -0.34 1.24
N CYS A 17 10.31 -0.28 -0.08
CA CYS A 17 9.76 -1.26 -1.01
C CYS A 17 10.53 -2.60 -1.01
N CYS A 18 11.80 -2.60 -0.59
CA CYS A 18 12.66 -3.79 -0.55
C CYS A 18 12.54 -4.58 0.76
N VAL A 19 11.68 -4.18 1.70
CA VAL A 19 11.38 -5.03 2.86
C VAL A 19 10.65 -6.27 2.34
N SER A 20 11.43 -7.32 2.10
CA SER A 20 10.92 -8.63 1.67
C SER A 20 9.96 -9.15 2.73
N CYS A 21 8.67 -8.97 2.49
CA CYS A 21 7.65 -9.49 3.36
C CYS A 21 7.46 -10.98 3.08
N SER A 22 7.81 -11.81 4.05
CA SER A 22 7.50 -13.25 4.04
C SER A 22 5.98 -13.47 4.11
N PRO A 23 5.45 -14.58 3.56
CA PRO A 23 4.07 -14.97 3.74
C PRO A 23 3.69 -15.00 5.23
N LYS A 24 2.44 -14.67 5.52
CA LYS A 24 1.95 -14.66 6.91
C LYS A 24 1.50 -16.03 7.34
N VAL A 25 2.04 -16.52 8.46
CA VAL A 25 1.59 -17.76 9.09
C VAL A 25 0.57 -17.43 10.19
N MET A 26 -0.66 -17.90 10.04
CA MET A 26 -1.73 -17.80 11.02
C MET A 26 -1.97 -19.17 11.63
N THR A 27 -2.10 -19.24 12.96
CA THR A 27 -2.22 -20.51 13.68
C THR A 27 -3.32 -20.42 14.72
N THR A 28 -4.15 -21.45 14.80
CA THR A 28 -5.06 -21.69 15.91
C THR A 28 -4.62 -23.01 16.56
N VAL A 29 -4.18 -22.96 17.80
CA VAL A 29 -3.67 -24.12 18.51
C VAL A 29 -4.73 -24.60 19.50
N LEU A 30 -5.08 -25.88 19.43
CA LEU A 30 -6.02 -26.52 20.35
C LEU A 30 -5.26 -27.25 21.47
N LYS A 31 -4.09 -27.83 21.14
CA LYS A 31 -3.28 -28.63 22.02
C LYS A 31 -1.80 -28.48 21.66
N THR A 32 -0.91 -28.51 22.65
CA THR A 32 0.54 -28.43 22.43
C THR A 32 1.26 -29.56 23.10
N TYR A 33 2.33 -30.03 22.49
CA TYR A 33 3.34 -30.93 23.02
C TYR A 33 4.70 -30.22 23.00
N PRO A 34 5.73 -30.77 23.64
CA PRO A 34 7.09 -30.25 23.50
C PRO A 34 7.46 -30.12 22.04
N ALA A 35 8.05 -28.95 21.67
CA ALA A 35 8.45 -28.67 20.30
C ALA A 35 9.43 -29.74 19.78
N LEU A 36 9.24 -30.17 18.55
CA LEU A 36 10.17 -31.11 17.91
C LEU A 36 11.38 -30.32 17.37
N PRO A 37 12.56 -30.98 17.27
CA PRO A 37 13.73 -30.37 16.61
C PRO A 37 13.41 -29.87 15.20
N ASP A 38 14.11 -28.83 14.75
CA ASP A 38 13.91 -28.28 13.40
C ASP A 38 14.18 -29.29 12.29
N THR A 39 15.03 -30.27 12.55
CA THR A 39 15.34 -31.40 11.66
C THR A 39 14.31 -32.52 11.66
N ALA A 40 13.36 -32.50 12.60
CA ALA A 40 12.36 -33.55 12.70
C ALA A 40 11.47 -33.58 11.44
N TYR A 41 11.22 -34.76 10.94
CA TYR A 41 10.33 -34.96 9.81
C TYR A 41 8.87 -34.71 10.19
N VAL A 42 8.13 -34.02 9.33
CA VAL A 42 6.69 -33.84 9.42
C VAL A 42 6.06 -34.44 8.16
N ALA A 43 5.25 -35.48 8.35
CA ALA A 43 4.51 -36.09 7.26
C ALA A 43 3.45 -35.11 6.72
N VAL A 44 3.41 -34.90 5.40
CA VAL A 44 2.42 -34.03 4.76
C VAL A 44 1.40 -34.88 4.04
N TYR A 45 0.12 -34.66 4.34
CA TYR A 45 -1.01 -35.36 3.75
C TYR A 45 -1.82 -34.37 2.90
N GLU A 46 -2.14 -34.75 1.69
CA GLU A 46 -3.03 -33.98 0.78
C GLU A 46 -4.44 -34.55 0.78
N ASP A 47 -4.61 -35.81 1.21
CA ASP A 47 -5.89 -36.48 1.32
C ASP A 47 -6.11 -36.93 2.79
N SER A 48 -7.29 -36.65 3.31
CA SER A 48 -7.71 -37.05 4.66
C SER A 48 -7.77 -38.58 4.84
N ASN A 49 -8.01 -39.34 3.75
CA ASN A 49 -8.07 -40.80 3.79
C ASN A 49 -6.70 -41.44 4.09
N ASN A 50 -5.62 -40.72 3.81
CA ASN A 50 -4.25 -41.18 4.06
C ASN A 50 -3.75 -40.84 5.47
N VAL A 51 -4.55 -40.11 6.26
CA VAL A 51 -4.20 -39.77 7.64
C VAL A 51 -4.50 -40.95 8.54
N PRO A 52 -3.54 -41.42 9.38
CA PRO A 52 -3.79 -42.50 10.32
C PRO A 52 -4.97 -42.18 11.26
N ALA A 53 -5.81 -43.18 11.53
CA ALA A 53 -6.99 -43.01 12.39
C ALA A 53 -6.64 -42.57 13.83
N SER A 54 -5.42 -42.88 14.29
CA SER A 54 -4.87 -42.43 15.57
C SER A 54 -4.35 -41.00 15.61
N ALA A 55 -4.38 -40.29 14.49
CA ALA A 55 -3.84 -38.93 14.39
C ALA A 55 -4.66 -37.95 15.24
N GLU A 56 -4.00 -37.33 16.20
CA GLU A 56 -4.60 -36.35 17.09
C GLU A 56 -4.48 -34.93 16.48
N PRO A 57 -5.58 -34.19 16.33
CA PRO A 57 -5.51 -32.81 15.84
C PRO A 57 -5.00 -31.84 16.91
N LEU A 58 -3.92 -31.12 16.60
CA LEU A 58 -3.31 -30.12 17.48
C LEU A 58 -3.83 -28.70 17.23
N GLY A 59 -4.43 -28.48 16.07
CA GLY A 59 -4.91 -27.16 15.67
C GLY A 59 -4.85 -26.95 14.16
N LYS A 60 -5.01 -25.70 13.74
CA LYS A 60 -4.97 -25.33 12.32
C LYS A 60 -3.86 -24.35 12.06
N VAL A 61 -3.21 -24.44 10.90
CA VAL A 61 -2.27 -23.45 10.39
C VAL A 61 -2.64 -23.05 9.00
N SER A 62 -2.49 -21.75 8.69
CA SER A 62 -2.70 -21.19 7.36
C SER A 62 -1.52 -20.30 6.99
N VAL A 63 -0.94 -20.54 5.84
CA VAL A 63 0.08 -19.69 5.24
C VAL A 63 -0.58 -18.91 4.12
N VAL A 64 -0.68 -17.60 4.30
CA VAL A 64 -1.42 -16.71 3.40
C VAL A 64 -0.55 -15.57 2.91
N ASP A 65 -0.91 -15.03 1.75
CA ASP A 65 -0.28 -13.85 1.20
C ASP A 65 -0.58 -12.63 2.09
N ASN A 66 0.44 -11.80 2.33
CA ASN A 66 0.32 -10.54 3.05
C ASN A 66 0.31 -9.33 2.10
N MET A 67 0.05 -9.50 0.81
CA MET A 67 0.12 -8.53 -0.29
C MET A 67 1.55 -8.12 -0.74
N PHE A 68 2.55 -8.32 0.09
CA PHE A 68 3.94 -7.94 -0.19
C PHE A 68 4.85 -9.16 -0.31
N SER A 69 4.27 -10.37 -0.29
CA SER A 69 5.04 -11.59 -0.39
C SER A 69 5.60 -11.75 -1.81
N THR A 70 6.91 -11.67 -1.93
CA THR A 70 7.62 -11.86 -3.21
C THR A 70 8.12 -13.30 -3.39
N ARG A 71 8.06 -14.12 -2.35
CA ARG A 71 8.54 -15.51 -2.33
C ARG A 71 7.50 -16.39 -1.65
N GLY A 72 6.99 -17.37 -2.36
CA GLY A 72 5.97 -18.27 -1.83
C GLY A 72 5.69 -19.40 -2.81
N SER A 73 6.77 -20.13 -3.22
CA SER A 73 6.59 -21.40 -3.95
C SER A 73 5.81 -22.39 -3.07
N TYR A 74 5.19 -23.38 -3.67
CA TYR A 74 4.45 -24.42 -2.94
C TYR A 74 5.29 -25.02 -1.82
N GLN A 75 6.54 -25.42 -2.12
CA GLN A 75 7.44 -25.99 -1.13
C GLN A 75 7.78 -25.04 0.02
N GLN A 76 7.93 -23.75 -0.27
CA GLN A 76 8.22 -22.75 0.78
C GLN A 76 7.05 -22.59 1.75
N VAL A 77 5.81 -22.52 1.25
CA VAL A 77 4.63 -22.39 2.13
C VAL A 77 4.35 -23.67 2.90
N VAL A 78 4.62 -24.85 2.32
CA VAL A 78 4.57 -26.12 3.02
C VAL A 78 5.63 -26.17 4.13
N ASN A 79 6.86 -25.74 3.85
CA ASN A 79 7.94 -25.70 4.86
C ASN A 79 7.60 -24.76 6.03
N MET A 80 6.92 -23.63 5.77
CA MET A 80 6.47 -22.71 6.82
C MET A 80 5.38 -23.34 7.70
N ALA A 81 4.42 -24.04 7.10
CA ALA A 81 3.36 -24.74 7.83
C ALA A 81 3.92 -25.90 8.66
N THR A 82 4.83 -26.69 8.10
CA THR A 82 5.46 -27.82 8.83
C THR A 82 6.39 -27.34 9.94
N ALA A 83 7.13 -26.24 9.76
CA ALA A 83 7.91 -25.61 10.84
C ALA A 83 7.01 -25.19 12.00
N LYS A 84 5.82 -24.63 11.71
CA LYS A 84 4.86 -24.28 12.73
C LYS A 84 4.25 -25.52 13.41
N THR A 85 4.02 -26.58 12.64
CA THR A 85 3.56 -27.88 13.18
C THR A 85 4.59 -28.45 14.16
N ARG A 86 5.89 -28.43 13.83
CA ARG A 86 6.98 -28.85 14.74
C ARG A 86 6.99 -28.02 16.03
N SER A 87 6.80 -26.72 15.93
CA SER A 87 6.85 -25.83 17.11
C SER A 87 5.76 -26.12 18.15
N VAL A 88 4.67 -26.77 17.78
CA VAL A 88 3.60 -27.22 18.67
C VAL A 88 3.69 -28.72 19.00
N GLY A 89 4.78 -29.38 18.60
CA GLY A 89 5.03 -30.79 18.87
C GLY A 89 4.31 -31.73 17.91
N GLY A 90 3.81 -31.26 16.76
CA GLY A 90 3.18 -32.09 15.74
C GLY A 90 4.20 -32.68 14.76
N ASN A 91 3.92 -33.91 14.29
CA ASN A 91 4.72 -34.64 13.32
C ASN A 91 3.93 -35.00 12.03
N GLY A 92 2.70 -34.47 11.88
CA GLY A 92 1.87 -34.59 10.70
C GLY A 92 1.18 -33.28 10.35
N PHE A 93 0.97 -33.03 9.07
CA PHE A 93 0.26 -31.87 8.55
C PHE A 93 -0.68 -32.29 7.43
N LEU A 94 -1.99 -32.13 7.62
CA LEU A 94 -3.00 -32.38 6.59
C LEU A 94 -3.37 -31.09 5.90
N ILE A 95 -3.13 -30.99 4.61
CA ILE A 95 -3.54 -29.85 3.77
C ILE A 95 -5.04 -29.98 3.50
N THR A 96 -5.84 -29.03 4.02
CA THR A 96 -7.30 -29.00 3.79
C THR A 96 -7.69 -28.04 2.68
N LYS A 97 -6.82 -27.10 2.33
CA LYS A 97 -7.06 -26.13 1.25
C LYS A 97 -5.74 -25.67 0.66
N HIS A 98 -5.66 -25.68 -0.67
CA HIS A 98 -4.56 -25.11 -1.44
C HIS A 98 -5.11 -24.14 -2.49
N ILE A 99 -4.56 -22.94 -2.55
CA ILE A 99 -4.88 -21.90 -3.52
C ILE A 99 -3.59 -21.60 -4.30
N PRO A 100 -3.53 -21.95 -5.60
CA PRO A 100 -2.37 -21.63 -6.42
C PRO A 100 -2.31 -20.13 -6.74
N PRO A 101 -1.14 -19.61 -7.15
CA PRO A 101 -1.00 -18.24 -7.64
C PRO A 101 -1.92 -17.99 -8.83
N SER A 102 -2.44 -16.75 -8.93
CA SER A 102 -3.26 -16.34 -10.07
C SER A 102 -2.99 -14.87 -10.45
N ALA A 103 -3.16 -14.54 -11.73
CA ALA A 103 -2.89 -13.19 -12.23
C ALA A 103 -3.76 -12.09 -11.61
N LEU A 104 -4.96 -12.44 -11.11
CA LEU A 104 -5.91 -11.53 -10.47
C LEU A 104 -6.07 -11.79 -8.96
N GLY A 105 -5.18 -12.58 -8.36
CA GLY A 105 -5.23 -12.97 -6.95
C GLY A 105 -3.88 -12.85 -6.26
N SER A 106 -3.56 -13.86 -5.45
CA SER A 106 -2.27 -13.94 -4.76
C SER A 106 -1.14 -14.28 -5.73
N SER A 107 0.01 -13.63 -5.55
CA SER A 107 1.24 -13.93 -6.31
C SER A 107 1.98 -15.17 -5.80
N ILE A 108 1.53 -15.75 -4.69
CA ILE A 108 2.14 -16.92 -4.04
C ILE A 108 1.13 -18.03 -3.82
N HIS A 109 1.62 -19.25 -3.61
CA HIS A 109 0.80 -20.34 -3.10
C HIS A 109 0.30 -20.03 -1.69
N GLN A 110 -0.95 -20.38 -1.40
CA GLN A 110 -1.52 -20.30 -0.06
C GLN A 110 -2.03 -21.68 0.33
N ILE A 111 -1.74 -22.10 1.56
CA ILE A 111 -2.22 -23.37 2.10
C ILE A 111 -2.86 -23.18 3.46
N SER A 112 -3.86 -24.00 3.75
CA SER A 112 -4.44 -24.14 5.08
C SER A 112 -4.54 -25.61 5.40
N GLY A 113 -4.31 -25.96 6.66
CA GLY A 113 -4.35 -27.37 7.05
C GLY A 113 -4.44 -27.56 8.55
N THR A 114 -4.55 -28.83 8.93
CA THR A 114 -4.62 -29.28 10.32
C THR A 114 -3.26 -29.83 10.75
N MET A 115 -2.75 -29.33 11.85
CA MET A 115 -1.56 -29.85 12.52
C MET A 115 -1.93 -31.11 13.28
N LEU A 116 -1.15 -32.16 13.13
CA LEU A 116 -1.45 -33.49 13.68
C LEU A 116 -0.29 -34.00 14.54
N ARG A 117 -0.64 -34.75 15.57
CA ARG A 117 0.27 -35.63 16.29
C ARG A 117 -0.08 -37.04 15.94
N ILE A 118 0.85 -37.77 15.36
CA ILE A 118 0.69 -39.16 14.93
C ILE A 118 1.58 -40.02 15.80
N ASN A 119 1.06 -41.13 16.24
CA ASN A 119 1.87 -42.09 17.02
C ASN A 119 2.96 -42.67 16.10
N PRO A 120 4.24 -42.72 16.54
CA PRO A 120 5.33 -43.26 15.74
C PRO A 120 5.11 -44.69 15.22
N LEU A 121 4.32 -45.49 15.92
CA LEU A 121 3.98 -46.85 15.49
C LEU A 121 3.11 -46.89 14.22
N ASP A 122 2.31 -45.86 13.98
CA ASP A 122 1.37 -45.82 12.83
C ASP A 122 1.96 -45.19 11.56
N THR A 123 3.12 -44.51 11.68
CA THR A 123 3.86 -43.98 10.54
C THR A 123 4.55 -45.08 9.70
N ALA A 124 4.48 -46.31 10.11
CA ALA A 124 5.17 -47.44 9.50
C ALA A 124 4.67 -47.86 8.12
N VAL A 125 3.55 -47.28 7.65
CA VAL A 125 2.92 -47.70 6.36
C VAL A 125 3.44 -46.94 5.18
N VAL A 126 4.22 -45.86 5.31
CA VAL A 126 4.50 -44.90 4.24
C VAL A 126 5.91 -44.95 3.64
N SER A 127 6.86 -45.71 4.13
CA SER A 127 8.08 -45.98 3.32
C SER A 127 9.01 -47.01 3.94
N ASP A 128 9.46 -47.94 3.15
CA ASP A 128 10.41 -49.03 3.46
C ASP A 128 11.87 -48.61 3.65
N GLY A 129 12.16 -47.31 3.85
CA GLY A 129 13.54 -46.79 3.79
C GLY A 129 14.16 -46.23 5.08
N ASP A 130 13.43 -46.12 6.19
CA ASP A 130 13.93 -45.27 7.28
C ASP A 130 13.91 -45.91 8.70
N THR A 131 14.54 -47.05 8.84
CA THR A 131 14.65 -47.77 10.13
C THR A 131 15.43 -46.99 11.19
N ALA A 132 16.41 -46.16 10.79
CA ALA A 132 17.22 -45.38 11.73
C ALA A 132 16.48 -44.19 12.34
N ARG A 133 15.48 -43.61 11.66
CA ARG A 133 14.64 -42.51 12.16
C ARG A 133 13.58 -42.99 13.16
N ARG A 134 13.18 -44.27 13.11
CA ARG A 134 12.22 -44.89 14.05
C ARG A 134 12.72 -44.94 15.49
N ALA A 135 14.02 -45.17 15.69
CA ALA A 135 14.62 -45.25 17.03
C ALA A 135 14.62 -43.89 17.75
N GLN A 136 14.69 -42.78 17.04
CA GLN A 136 14.76 -41.43 17.62
C GLN A 136 13.39 -40.97 18.16
N TYR A 137 12.28 -41.39 17.53
CA TYR A 137 10.93 -41.06 17.99
C TYR A 137 10.42 -41.90 19.15
N ALA A 138 10.94 -43.10 19.34
CA ALA A 138 10.54 -43.99 20.41
C ALA A 138 11.08 -43.61 21.80
N ALA A 139 12.12 -42.76 21.85
CA ALA A 139 12.73 -42.29 23.09
C ALA A 139 11.98 -41.11 23.74
N ASP A 140 11.10 -40.42 23.02
CA ASP A 140 10.31 -39.29 23.54
C ASP A 140 8.97 -39.80 24.11
N THR A 141 8.96 -40.21 25.35
CA THR A 141 7.73 -40.49 26.10
C THR A 141 6.83 -39.24 26.09
N PRO A 142 5.57 -39.37 25.69
CA PRO A 142 4.67 -38.23 25.64
C PRO A 142 4.42 -37.65 27.03
N ARG A 143 4.96 -36.48 27.31
CA ARG A 143 4.56 -35.72 28.49
C ARG A 143 3.09 -35.33 28.34
N LYS A 144 2.34 -35.30 29.46
CA LYS A 144 0.93 -34.88 29.48
C LYS A 144 0.76 -33.58 28.69
N PRO A 145 -0.21 -33.49 27.77
CA PRO A 145 -0.43 -32.32 26.98
C PRO A 145 -0.81 -31.11 27.85
N ASN A 146 -0.13 -30.01 27.68
CA ASN A 146 -0.56 -28.73 28.24
C ASN A 146 -1.64 -28.16 27.37
N TYR A 147 -2.87 -28.06 27.87
CA TYR A 147 -3.94 -27.36 27.20
C TYR A 147 -3.67 -25.84 27.31
N VAL A 148 -3.05 -25.27 26.32
CA VAL A 148 -2.91 -23.81 26.20
C VAL A 148 -3.78 -23.38 25.08
N THR A 149 -4.90 -22.77 25.39
CA THR A 149 -5.76 -22.13 24.41
C THR A 149 -5.09 -20.82 23.96
N TYR A 150 -4.09 -20.92 23.10
CA TYR A 150 -3.60 -19.75 22.37
C TYR A 150 -4.51 -19.52 21.18
N SER A 151 -5.64 -18.87 21.43
CA SER A 151 -6.30 -18.16 20.34
C SER A 151 -5.43 -16.95 20.04
N ASP A 152 -4.70 -16.97 18.94
CA ASP A 152 -4.20 -15.74 18.35
C ASP A 152 -5.41 -14.96 17.83
N THR A 153 -6.13 -14.34 18.78
CA THR A 153 -7.29 -13.47 18.53
C THR A 153 -6.89 -12.23 17.76
N SER A 154 -5.58 -12.00 17.52
CA SER A 154 -5.10 -10.83 16.81
C SER A 154 -5.58 -10.78 15.35
N SER A 155 -5.86 -11.93 14.74
CA SER A 155 -6.41 -11.98 13.38
C SER A 155 -7.94 -11.93 13.34
N TYR A 156 -8.62 -12.34 14.41
CA TYR A 156 -10.09 -12.33 14.49
C TYR A 156 -10.67 -10.96 14.85
N ASN A 157 -9.90 -10.10 15.53
CA ASN A 157 -10.35 -8.77 15.98
C ASN A 157 -9.92 -7.62 15.06
N ARG A 158 -9.46 -7.90 13.83
CA ARG A 158 -9.22 -6.83 12.88
C ARG A 158 -10.56 -6.32 12.36
N PRO A 159 -10.89 -5.05 12.60
CA PRO A 159 -12.10 -4.48 12.03
C PRO A 159 -12.04 -4.61 10.50
N ALA A 160 -13.15 -5.02 9.89
CA ALA A 160 -13.23 -5.10 8.43
C ALA A 160 -12.77 -3.78 7.80
N LEU A 161 -12.06 -3.88 6.67
CA LEU A 161 -11.75 -2.73 5.83
C LEU A 161 -13.07 -2.25 5.23
N GLY A 162 -13.76 -1.32 5.89
CA GLY A 162 -15.01 -0.72 5.41
C GLY A 162 -14.77 0.33 4.32
N ASN A 163 -15.86 0.84 3.77
CA ASN A 163 -15.80 2.05 2.97
C ASN A 163 -15.20 3.19 3.80
N THR A 164 -14.58 4.15 3.13
CA THR A 164 -13.86 5.20 3.85
C THR A 164 -14.07 6.55 3.18
N VAL A 165 -14.32 7.56 4.00
CA VAL A 165 -14.16 8.97 3.63
C VAL A 165 -12.90 9.50 4.29
N ALA A 166 -12.08 10.20 3.53
CA ALA A 166 -10.87 10.85 4.03
C ALA A 166 -10.85 12.32 3.61
N VAL A 167 -10.40 13.16 4.51
CA VAL A 167 -10.11 14.58 4.24
C VAL A 167 -8.68 14.84 4.65
N ASN A 168 -7.89 15.30 3.72
CA ASN A 168 -6.46 15.50 3.89
C ASN A 168 -6.06 16.94 3.58
N ILE A 169 -5.03 17.41 4.25
CA ILE A 169 -4.32 18.64 3.98
C ILE A 169 -2.82 18.39 4.03
N GLY A 170 -2.07 19.12 3.25
CA GLY A 170 -0.62 18.99 3.25
C GLY A 170 0.05 19.90 2.25
N TYR A 171 1.18 19.44 1.78
CA TYR A 171 2.06 20.17 0.91
C TYR A 171 2.21 19.49 -0.44
N GLY A 172 2.20 20.29 -1.51
CA GLY A 172 2.45 19.82 -2.86
C GLY A 172 3.63 20.56 -3.49
N THR A 173 4.40 19.84 -4.29
CA THR A 173 5.46 20.44 -5.09
C THR A 173 5.35 20.00 -6.54
N ILE A 174 5.42 20.96 -7.47
CA ILE A 174 5.50 20.68 -8.90
C ILE A 174 6.96 20.42 -9.24
N VAL A 175 7.25 19.26 -9.80
CA VAL A 175 8.59 18.90 -10.26
C VAL A 175 8.80 19.52 -11.63
N GLY A 176 9.43 20.68 -11.65
CA GLY A 176 9.71 21.43 -12.87
C GLY A 176 11.18 21.83 -12.95
N SER A 177 11.65 22.09 -14.18
CA SER A 177 12.99 22.61 -14.39
C SER A 177 12.97 24.15 -14.38
N THR A 178 13.82 24.74 -13.57
CA THR A 178 14.14 26.18 -13.59
C THR A 178 15.43 26.45 -14.35
N ALA A 179 15.93 25.47 -15.12
CA ALA A 179 17.09 25.64 -15.97
C ALA A 179 16.79 26.70 -17.05
N GLY A 180 17.65 27.68 -17.18
CA GLY A 180 17.45 28.81 -18.10
C GLY A 180 16.78 30.03 -17.47
N LEU A 181 16.16 29.93 -16.30
CA LEU A 181 15.65 31.08 -15.56
C LEU A 181 16.75 31.65 -14.63
N GLN A 182 16.84 32.99 -14.55
CA GLN A 182 17.84 33.67 -13.73
C GLN A 182 17.18 34.66 -12.74
N GLY A 183 17.89 34.98 -11.67
CA GLY A 183 17.48 36.01 -10.72
C GLY A 183 16.06 35.82 -10.16
N ALA A 184 15.28 36.88 -10.19
CA ALA A 184 13.92 36.96 -9.66
C ALA A 184 12.95 35.96 -10.31
N GLU A 185 13.11 35.70 -11.64
CA GLU A 185 12.25 34.74 -12.34
C GLU A 185 12.42 33.32 -11.83
N ARG A 186 13.66 32.92 -11.51
CA ARG A 186 13.95 31.61 -10.95
C ARG A 186 13.37 31.44 -9.54
N GLU A 187 13.45 32.51 -8.76
CA GLU A 187 12.87 32.52 -7.40
C GLU A 187 11.34 32.47 -7.46
N ALA A 188 10.72 33.24 -8.34
CA ALA A 188 9.30 33.24 -8.58
C ALA A 188 8.80 31.84 -9.01
N ALA A 189 9.47 31.22 -9.98
CA ALA A 189 9.13 29.87 -10.42
C ALA A 189 9.23 28.82 -9.28
N ARG A 190 10.25 28.92 -8.41
CA ARG A 190 10.40 28.05 -7.25
C ARG A 190 9.27 28.23 -6.24
N LYS A 191 8.81 29.45 -6.03
CA LYS A 191 7.67 29.74 -5.14
C LYS A 191 6.36 29.17 -5.72
N LEU A 192 6.15 29.28 -7.05
CA LEU A 192 4.97 28.74 -7.72
C LEU A 192 4.97 27.20 -7.77
N PHE A 193 6.14 26.56 -7.72
CA PHE A 193 6.23 25.10 -7.68
C PHE A 193 5.85 24.50 -6.32
N ASN A 194 5.80 25.31 -5.28
CA ASN A 194 5.52 24.88 -3.92
C ASN A 194 4.22 25.48 -3.42
N GLY A 195 3.37 24.67 -2.83
CA GLY A 195 2.07 25.16 -2.36
C GLY A 195 1.37 24.20 -1.43
N THR A 196 0.20 24.61 -1.01
CA THR A 196 -0.69 23.79 -0.20
C THR A 196 -1.50 22.84 -1.08
N ASN A 197 -1.74 21.65 -0.59
CA ASN A 197 -2.62 20.67 -1.22
C ASN A 197 -3.65 20.18 -0.20
N TRP A 198 -4.90 20.06 -0.63
CA TRP A 198 -5.91 19.36 0.12
C TRP A 198 -6.66 18.40 -0.79
N ASP A 199 -7.16 17.32 -0.23
CA ASP A 199 -7.94 16.35 -0.97
C ASP A 199 -9.06 15.74 -0.13
N VAL A 200 -10.11 15.32 -0.83
CA VAL A 200 -11.19 14.51 -0.28
C VAL A 200 -11.23 13.21 -1.05
N ARG A 201 -11.29 12.11 -0.33
CA ARG A 201 -11.34 10.75 -0.91
C ARG A 201 -12.56 10.01 -0.42
N PHE A 202 -13.17 9.31 -1.34
CA PHE A 202 -14.22 8.35 -1.06
C PHE A 202 -13.79 6.99 -1.60
N ILE A 203 -13.63 6.00 -0.72
CA ILE A 203 -13.14 4.66 -1.08
C ILE A 203 -14.24 3.64 -0.83
N LEU A 204 -14.65 2.97 -1.89
CA LEU A 204 -15.54 1.81 -1.86
C LEU A 204 -14.71 0.54 -1.78
N GLN A 205 -14.77 -0.15 -0.65
CA GLN A 205 -14.00 -1.35 -0.38
C GLN A 205 -14.79 -2.60 -0.77
N SER A 206 -14.17 -3.49 -1.53
CA SER A 206 -14.77 -4.81 -1.81
C SER A 206 -14.79 -5.67 -0.54
N LYS A 207 -15.95 -6.26 -0.21
CA LYS A 207 -16.10 -7.15 0.97
C LYS A 207 -15.27 -8.43 0.89
N ARG A 208 -14.90 -8.87 -0.31
CA ARG A 208 -14.22 -10.16 -0.55
C ARG A 208 -12.77 -10.03 -1.00
N ARG A 209 -12.29 -8.80 -1.29
CA ARG A 209 -10.96 -8.55 -1.87
C ARG A 209 -10.30 -7.41 -1.12
N MET A 210 -8.97 -7.39 -1.14
CA MET A 210 -8.17 -6.26 -0.62
C MET A 210 -8.26 -5.02 -1.51
N GLY A 211 -8.93 -5.12 -2.67
CA GLY A 211 -9.10 -4.04 -3.63
C GLY A 211 -10.42 -3.30 -3.46
N GLY A 212 -10.42 -2.05 -3.90
CA GLY A 212 -11.57 -1.16 -3.93
C GLY A 212 -11.45 -0.14 -5.05
N VAL A 213 -12.45 0.72 -5.15
CA VAL A 213 -12.45 1.88 -6.06
C VAL A 213 -12.46 3.14 -5.23
N GLY A 214 -11.58 4.07 -5.56
CA GLY A 214 -11.47 5.39 -4.94
C GLY A 214 -11.90 6.50 -5.89
N PHE A 215 -12.58 7.49 -5.35
CA PHE A 215 -12.86 8.76 -6.02
C PHE A 215 -12.14 9.84 -5.23
N ILE A 216 -11.25 10.57 -5.88
CA ILE A 216 -10.39 11.56 -5.25
C ILE A 216 -10.57 12.90 -5.93
N TYR A 217 -10.98 13.90 -5.15
CA TYR A 217 -10.87 15.30 -5.53
C TYR A 217 -9.68 15.91 -4.82
N SER A 218 -8.79 16.57 -5.55
CA SER A 218 -7.62 17.25 -4.97
C SER A 218 -7.47 18.64 -5.57
N GLN A 219 -7.11 19.61 -4.72
CA GLN A 219 -6.80 20.94 -5.12
C GLN A 219 -5.45 21.38 -4.55
N TYR A 220 -4.58 21.80 -5.42
CA TYR A 220 -3.31 22.43 -5.12
C TYR A 220 -3.42 23.93 -5.37
N CYS A 221 -2.86 24.72 -4.47
CA CYS A 221 -2.77 26.16 -4.57
C CYS A 221 -1.36 26.63 -4.24
N SER A 222 -0.77 27.46 -5.09
CA SER A 222 0.45 28.23 -4.79
C SER A 222 0.19 29.71 -5.00
N GLY A 223 0.92 30.57 -4.30
CA GLY A 223 0.70 32.01 -4.32
C GLY A 223 -0.61 32.40 -3.60
N LEU A 224 -0.81 31.98 -2.35
CA LEU A 224 -1.97 32.36 -1.53
C LEU A 224 -2.07 33.89 -1.37
N PRO A 225 -3.29 34.43 -1.08
CA PRO A 225 -3.47 35.84 -0.76
C PRO A 225 -2.54 36.27 0.39
N GLY A 226 -1.61 37.18 0.12
CA GLY A 226 -0.53 37.59 1.04
C GLY A 226 0.87 37.13 0.60
N ASP A 227 0.98 36.02 -0.13
CA ASP A 227 2.24 35.46 -0.65
C ASP A 227 2.25 35.45 -2.18
N LYS A 228 1.66 36.47 -2.81
CA LYS A 228 1.60 36.59 -4.27
C LYS A 228 3.02 36.59 -4.84
N VAL A 229 3.28 35.65 -5.74
CA VAL A 229 4.58 35.55 -6.39
C VAL A 229 4.69 36.57 -7.49
N ILE A 230 5.63 37.48 -7.38
CA ILE A 230 5.90 38.51 -8.36
C ILE A 230 6.76 37.93 -9.48
N ASN A 231 6.27 37.99 -10.72
CA ASN A 231 7.05 37.66 -11.90
C ASN A 231 6.76 38.71 -13.02
N ARG A 232 7.78 39.40 -13.50
CA ARG A 232 7.66 40.39 -14.58
C ARG A 232 6.47 41.33 -14.37
N ASN A 233 6.42 42.05 -13.28
CA ASN A 233 5.35 43.01 -12.98
C ASN A 233 3.93 42.41 -12.83
N THR A 234 3.83 41.12 -12.64
CA THR A 234 2.56 40.44 -12.37
C THR A 234 2.62 39.64 -11.11
N TYR A 235 1.50 39.59 -10.38
CA TYR A 235 1.26 38.60 -9.32
C TYR A 235 0.73 37.34 -9.94
N ASN A 236 1.32 36.20 -9.57
CA ASN A 236 0.93 34.91 -10.11
C ASN A 236 0.39 33.99 -9.00
N SER A 237 -0.68 33.28 -9.31
CA SER A 237 -1.17 32.20 -8.45
C SER A 237 -1.58 31.00 -9.32
N VAL A 238 -1.09 29.82 -8.94
CA VAL A 238 -1.38 28.58 -9.68
C VAL A 238 -2.36 27.73 -8.87
N ILE A 239 -3.42 27.30 -9.55
CA ILE A 239 -4.41 26.36 -9.01
C ILE A 239 -4.46 25.13 -9.92
N ILE A 240 -4.27 23.96 -9.34
CA ILE A 240 -4.43 22.68 -10.04
C ILE A 240 -5.52 21.89 -9.32
N ARG A 241 -6.60 21.58 -10.04
CA ARG A 241 -7.69 20.75 -9.58
C ARG A 241 -7.66 19.41 -10.28
N SER A 242 -7.87 18.34 -9.54
CA SER A 242 -7.94 17.01 -10.13
C SER A 242 -9.11 16.22 -9.58
N PHE A 243 -9.75 15.46 -10.45
CA PHE A 243 -10.73 14.44 -10.08
C PHE A 243 -10.27 13.12 -10.67
N MET A 244 -9.91 12.17 -9.79
CA MET A 244 -9.34 10.88 -10.16
C MET A 244 -10.25 9.73 -9.75
N VAL A 245 -10.25 8.71 -10.58
CA VAL A 245 -10.82 7.40 -10.25
C VAL A 245 -9.66 6.44 -10.10
N ASP A 246 -9.49 5.90 -8.90
CA ASP A 246 -8.36 5.09 -8.53
C ASP A 246 -8.77 3.64 -8.26
N TRP A 247 -7.95 2.73 -8.67
CA TRP A 247 -7.93 1.40 -8.09
C TRP A 247 -7.16 1.47 -6.78
N VAL A 248 -7.80 1.03 -5.70
CA VAL A 248 -7.26 1.13 -4.34
C VAL A 248 -7.00 -0.27 -3.80
N PHE A 249 -5.78 -0.52 -3.35
CA PHE A 249 -5.43 -1.72 -2.59
C PHE A 249 -5.20 -1.34 -1.14
N ARG A 250 -5.86 -2.05 -0.23
CA ARG A 250 -5.75 -1.80 1.21
C ARG A 250 -5.54 -3.10 1.97
N GLY A 251 -4.71 -3.04 3.00
CA GLY A 251 -4.45 -4.19 3.87
C GLY A 251 -4.00 -3.77 5.26
N HIS A 252 -4.34 -4.58 6.25
CA HIS A 252 -3.79 -4.43 7.60
C HIS A 252 -2.39 -5.04 7.66
N PHE A 253 -1.38 -4.27 8.02
CA PHE A 253 -0.06 -4.80 8.35
C PHE A 253 0.16 -4.94 9.87
N ALA A 254 -0.70 -4.26 10.68
CA ALA A 254 -0.79 -4.46 12.12
C ALA A 254 -2.25 -4.24 12.57
N PRO A 255 -2.65 -4.58 13.81
CA PRO A 255 -4.05 -4.55 14.26
C PRO A 255 -4.78 -3.23 14.03
N LYS A 256 -4.10 -2.10 14.20
CA LYS A 256 -4.66 -0.74 14.02
C LYS A 256 -4.09 0.00 12.81
N TRP A 257 -3.17 -0.61 12.07
CA TRP A 257 -2.48 0.02 10.96
C TRP A 257 -2.95 -0.54 9.63
N ILE A 258 -3.30 0.32 8.72
CA ILE A 258 -3.76 0.00 7.37
C ILE A 258 -2.81 0.64 6.39
N PHE A 259 -2.28 -0.17 5.47
CA PHE A 259 -1.57 0.33 4.30
C PHE A 259 -2.57 0.48 3.15
N ALA A 260 -2.40 1.51 2.35
CA ALA A 260 -3.15 1.74 1.13
C ALA A 260 -2.22 2.08 -0.03
N SER A 261 -2.55 1.64 -1.23
CA SER A 261 -1.94 2.10 -2.47
C SER A 261 -3.01 2.47 -3.48
N TYR A 262 -2.72 3.48 -4.29
CA TYR A 262 -3.64 4.09 -5.23
C TYR A 262 -3.02 4.11 -6.62
N LEU A 263 -3.77 3.71 -7.62
CA LEU A 263 -3.38 3.81 -9.02
C LEU A 263 -4.61 4.20 -9.83
N GLY A 264 -4.58 5.32 -10.53
CA GLY A 264 -5.73 5.77 -11.27
C GLY A 264 -5.45 6.81 -12.31
N ALA A 265 -6.54 7.27 -12.91
CA ALA A 265 -6.53 8.31 -13.91
C ALA A 265 -7.80 9.16 -13.79
N GLY A 266 -7.76 10.36 -14.35
CA GLY A 266 -8.91 11.24 -14.34
C GLY A 266 -8.63 12.61 -14.91
N TYR A 267 -9.53 13.52 -14.64
CA TYR A 267 -9.44 14.90 -15.08
C TYR A 267 -8.43 15.69 -14.25
N MET A 268 -7.60 16.49 -14.89
CA MET A 268 -6.71 17.45 -14.27
C MET A 268 -6.82 18.81 -14.97
N GLY A 269 -7.27 19.83 -14.24
CA GLY A 269 -7.38 21.21 -14.69
C GLY A 269 -6.29 22.07 -14.06
N PHE A 270 -5.71 22.93 -14.84
CA PHE A 270 -4.70 23.92 -14.46
C PHE A 270 -5.25 25.33 -14.70
N ARG A 271 -4.98 26.23 -13.77
CA ARG A 271 -5.25 27.65 -13.92
C ARG A 271 -4.13 28.45 -13.26
N ASN A 272 -3.55 29.38 -14.03
CA ASN A 272 -2.65 30.41 -13.52
C ASN A 272 -3.35 31.75 -13.63
N ASN A 273 -3.62 32.39 -12.50
CA ASN A 273 -4.17 33.74 -12.44
C ASN A 273 -3.02 34.73 -12.41
N LEU A 274 -3.17 35.78 -13.22
CA LEU A 274 -2.22 36.84 -13.40
C LEU A 274 -2.90 38.16 -13.04
N GLU A 275 -2.26 38.99 -12.22
CA GLU A 275 -2.76 40.31 -11.84
C GLU A 275 -1.61 41.31 -12.00
N SER A 276 -1.83 42.41 -12.68
CA SER A 276 -0.81 43.47 -12.86
C SER A 276 -0.48 44.13 -11.51
N ILE A 277 0.81 44.43 -11.29
CA ILE A 277 1.26 45.18 -10.11
C ILE A 277 0.85 46.67 -10.22
N TYR A 278 0.79 47.19 -11.45
CA TYR A 278 0.55 48.61 -11.69
C TYR A 278 -0.94 48.96 -11.89
N ASP A 279 -1.74 48.00 -12.31
CA ASP A 279 -3.17 48.17 -12.51
C ASP A 279 -3.95 46.97 -12.01
N THR A 280 -4.58 47.15 -10.83
CA THR A 280 -5.37 46.12 -10.17
C THR A 280 -6.62 45.67 -10.94
N ASN A 281 -7.03 46.44 -11.95
CA ASN A 281 -8.13 46.12 -12.87
C ASN A 281 -7.67 45.21 -14.02
N SER A 282 -6.36 45.17 -14.30
CA SER A 282 -5.79 44.30 -15.32
C SER A 282 -5.52 42.92 -14.79
N ARG A 283 -6.46 42.00 -14.98
CA ARG A 283 -6.41 40.61 -14.56
C ARG A 283 -6.55 39.72 -15.80
N GLY A 284 -5.74 38.65 -15.80
CA GLY A 284 -5.84 37.65 -16.84
C GLY A 284 -5.71 36.25 -16.26
N SER A 285 -6.06 35.25 -17.03
CA SER A 285 -5.80 33.86 -16.62
C SER A 285 -5.39 33.00 -17.82
N ILE A 286 -4.48 32.07 -17.53
CA ILE A 286 -4.10 30.97 -18.42
C ILE A 286 -4.68 29.71 -17.85
N SER A 287 -5.45 28.97 -18.62
CA SER A 287 -6.07 27.73 -18.15
C SER A 287 -5.94 26.62 -19.18
N GLY A 288 -6.01 25.39 -18.71
CA GLY A 288 -6.01 24.21 -19.56
C GLY A 288 -6.44 22.98 -18.78
N ALA A 289 -6.75 21.92 -19.49
CA ALA A 289 -7.16 20.67 -18.91
C ALA A 289 -6.57 19.48 -19.66
N THR A 290 -6.41 18.38 -18.97
CA THR A 290 -5.89 17.13 -19.54
C THR A 290 -6.38 15.93 -18.77
N LEU A 291 -6.16 14.74 -19.34
CA LEU A 291 -6.20 13.49 -18.61
C LEU A 291 -4.93 13.39 -17.78
N GLY A 292 -5.08 13.17 -16.46
CA GLY A 292 -3.98 12.96 -15.53
C GLY A 292 -3.93 11.54 -15.03
N PHE A 293 -2.75 11.13 -14.55
CA PHE A 293 -2.51 9.86 -13.86
C PHE A 293 -2.17 10.12 -12.40
N HIS A 294 -2.66 9.25 -11.53
CA HIS A 294 -2.45 9.29 -10.09
C HIS A 294 -1.80 8.01 -9.60
N LEU A 295 -0.73 8.14 -8.83
CA LEU A 295 -0.09 7.05 -8.10
C LEU A 295 0.13 7.51 -6.68
N GLY A 296 -0.20 6.68 -5.69
CA GLY A 296 -0.02 7.04 -4.30
C GLY A 296 0.08 5.85 -3.37
N VAL A 297 0.65 6.12 -2.20
CA VAL A 297 0.69 5.19 -1.07
C VAL A 297 0.32 5.94 0.19
N GLY A 298 -0.31 5.23 1.12
CA GLY A 298 -0.73 5.81 2.39
C GLY A 298 -0.68 4.82 3.53
N VAL A 299 -0.62 5.37 4.73
CA VAL A 299 -0.67 4.62 5.98
C VAL A 299 -1.70 5.27 6.89
N ASP A 300 -2.66 4.48 7.35
CA ASP A 300 -3.69 4.92 8.27
C ASP A 300 -3.51 4.25 9.64
N TYR A 301 -3.67 5.01 10.71
CA TYR A 301 -3.79 4.51 12.07
C TYR A 301 -5.24 4.63 12.52
N ARG A 302 -5.90 3.49 12.73
CA ARG A 302 -7.31 3.40 13.15
C ARG A 302 -7.38 3.30 14.67
N PHE A 303 -7.72 4.40 15.33
CA PHE A 303 -7.80 4.47 16.79
C PHE A 303 -9.18 4.06 17.33
N SER A 304 -10.24 4.10 16.49
CA SER A 304 -11.57 3.62 16.86
C SER A 304 -12.21 2.79 15.74
N LYS A 305 -13.40 2.23 15.98
CA LYS A 305 -14.17 1.48 14.98
C LYS A 305 -14.45 2.30 13.72
N HIS A 306 -14.66 3.60 13.87
CA HIS A 306 -15.08 4.49 12.78
C HIS A 306 -14.05 5.56 12.43
N PHE A 307 -13.06 5.83 13.26
CA PHE A 307 -12.14 6.93 13.07
C PHE A 307 -10.68 6.52 13.04
N GLY A 308 -9.91 7.21 12.23
CA GLY A 308 -8.47 7.09 12.12
C GLY A 308 -7.86 8.38 11.61
N ILE A 309 -6.54 8.41 11.62
CA ILE A 309 -5.70 9.42 10.99
C ILE A 309 -4.80 8.73 9.99
N GLY A 310 -4.38 9.43 8.95
CA GLY A 310 -3.49 8.86 7.96
C GLY A 310 -2.59 9.88 7.32
N ALA A 311 -1.52 9.36 6.70
CA ALA A 311 -0.59 10.13 5.90
C ALA A 311 -0.44 9.47 4.53
N ASP A 312 -0.37 10.30 3.50
CA ASP A 312 -0.29 9.86 2.12
C ASP A 312 0.84 10.56 1.39
N LEU A 313 1.51 9.83 0.53
CA LEU A 313 2.44 10.32 -0.46
C LEU A 313 1.85 10.00 -1.84
N SER A 314 1.72 11.00 -2.71
CA SER A 314 1.16 10.77 -4.04
C SER A 314 1.84 11.59 -5.11
N VAL A 315 1.76 11.08 -6.33
CA VAL A 315 2.26 11.71 -7.55
C VAL A 315 1.10 11.86 -8.50
N LEU A 316 0.92 13.06 -9.03
CA LEU A 316 0.03 13.34 -10.16
C LEU A 316 0.85 13.77 -11.35
N ASN A 317 0.55 13.18 -12.51
CA ASN A 317 1.19 13.52 -13.77
C ASN A 317 0.16 13.77 -14.86
N GLY A 318 0.39 14.81 -15.68
CA GLY A 318 -0.43 15.09 -16.85
C GLY A 318 0.21 16.14 -17.74
N LYS A 319 -0.07 16.06 -19.04
CA LYS A 319 0.45 16.99 -20.05
C LYS A 319 -0.69 17.77 -20.67
N ILE A 320 -0.71 19.08 -20.46
CA ILE A 320 -1.68 19.99 -21.07
C ILE A 320 -1.14 20.43 -22.42
N MET A 321 -1.87 20.10 -23.48
CA MET A 321 -1.46 20.39 -24.85
C MET A 321 -2.15 21.63 -25.42
N LYS A 322 -3.27 22.07 -24.84
CA LYS A 322 -4.02 23.22 -25.26
C LYS A 322 -4.26 24.17 -24.09
N LEU A 323 -3.79 25.39 -24.22
CA LEU A 323 -3.99 26.46 -23.27
C LEU A 323 -5.03 27.44 -23.78
N ASN A 324 -5.91 27.88 -22.90
CA ASN A 324 -6.86 28.93 -23.12
C ASN A 324 -6.38 30.19 -22.41
N TYR A 325 -6.38 31.28 -23.11
CA TYR A 325 -5.97 32.59 -22.61
C TYR A 325 -7.20 33.48 -22.49
N ASP A 326 -7.35 34.13 -21.35
CA ASP A 326 -8.42 35.10 -21.13
C ASP A 326 -8.07 36.41 -21.85
N ASN A 327 -9.09 37.12 -22.38
CA ASN A 327 -8.92 38.28 -23.24
C ASN A 327 -8.36 39.51 -22.51
N ALA A 328 -8.37 39.55 -21.20
CA ALA A 328 -7.86 40.64 -20.36
C ALA A 328 -6.37 40.51 -20.00
N MET A 329 -5.56 39.88 -20.87
CA MET A 329 -4.14 39.73 -20.57
C MET A 329 -3.38 41.04 -20.68
N PRO A 330 -2.46 41.35 -19.72
CA PRO A 330 -1.51 42.45 -19.87
C PRO A 330 -0.70 42.30 -21.14
N ASN A 331 -0.44 43.42 -21.83
CA ASN A 331 0.24 43.48 -23.16
C ASN A 331 1.59 42.73 -23.19
N ASP A 332 2.30 42.66 -22.07
CA ASP A 332 3.57 41.93 -21.95
C ASP A 332 3.43 40.42 -22.14
N LEU A 333 2.22 39.87 -22.03
CA LEU A 333 1.92 38.44 -22.19
C LEU A 333 1.29 38.09 -23.53
N GLU A 334 0.96 39.09 -24.38
CA GLU A 334 0.51 38.82 -25.75
C GLU A 334 1.54 38.09 -26.60
N ALA A 335 2.82 38.26 -26.29
CA ALA A 335 3.90 37.50 -26.92
C ALA A 335 3.82 35.99 -26.64
N LEU A 336 3.13 35.59 -25.58
CA LEU A 336 2.89 34.17 -25.25
C LEU A 336 1.72 33.57 -26.04
N LYS A 337 0.73 34.41 -26.46
CA LYS A 337 -0.39 33.97 -27.30
C LYS A 337 0.08 33.49 -28.67
N ASN A 338 1.16 34.06 -29.22
CA ASN A 338 1.70 33.75 -30.54
C ASN A 338 2.64 32.53 -30.55
N LYS A 339 2.88 31.88 -29.42
CA LYS A 339 3.62 30.63 -29.39
C LYS A 339 2.65 29.45 -29.44
N ASP A 340 2.30 29.01 -30.63
CA ASP A 340 1.34 27.94 -30.92
C ASP A 340 1.61 26.55 -30.31
N ASN A 341 2.63 26.39 -29.47
CA ASN A 341 3.06 25.09 -28.91
C ASN A 341 3.49 25.13 -27.45
N LEU A 342 2.84 25.93 -26.60
CA LEU A 342 3.11 25.89 -25.17
C LEU A 342 2.44 24.66 -24.52
N ASN A 343 3.21 23.59 -24.35
CA ASN A 343 2.81 22.45 -23.59
C ASN A 343 3.23 22.62 -22.10
N ILE A 344 2.30 22.42 -21.18
CA ILE A 344 2.62 22.39 -19.74
C ILE A 344 2.62 20.93 -19.28
N ASN A 345 3.79 20.46 -18.88
CA ASN A 345 3.91 19.16 -18.21
C ASN A 345 3.82 19.39 -16.70
N ILE A 346 2.83 18.76 -16.06
CA ILE A 346 2.61 18.84 -14.62
C ILE A 346 2.98 17.49 -14.03
N LEU A 347 4.09 17.45 -13.31
CA LEU A 347 4.44 16.36 -12.42
C LEU A 347 4.41 16.92 -11.00
N ARG A 348 3.43 16.50 -10.21
CA ARG A 348 3.21 17.02 -8.85
C ARG A 348 3.39 15.91 -7.82
N LEU A 349 4.23 16.15 -6.84
CA LEU A 349 4.41 15.33 -5.66
C LEU A 349 3.65 15.95 -4.48
N ASN A 350 2.84 15.17 -3.76
CA ASN A 350 2.10 15.62 -2.60
C ASN A 350 2.42 14.77 -1.38
N ILE A 351 2.52 15.42 -0.24
CA ILE A 351 2.56 14.80 1.09
C ILE A 351 1.39 15.38 1.87
N THR A 352 0.45 14.52 2.27
CA THR A 352 -0.77 14.95 2.96
C THR A 352 -1.02 14.12 4.20
N THR A 353 -1.69 14.69 5.17
CA THR A 353 -2.18 14.01 6.36
C THR A 353 -3.63 14.40 6.62
N GLY A 354 -4.39 13.55 7.28
CA GLY A 354 -5.79 13.87 7.50
C GLY A 354 -6.56 12.83 8.30
N VAL A 355 -7.85 13.06 8.35
CA VAL A 355 -8.80 12.24 9.11
C VAL A 355 -9.44 11.22 8.19
N ARG A 356 -9.74 10.04 8.76
CA ARG A 356 -10.42 8.91 8.10
C ARG A 356 -11.69 8.58 8.86
N TYR A 357 -12.79 8.42 8.13
CA TYR A 357 -14.04 7.86 8.66
C TYR A 357 -14.34 6.54 7.92
N TYR A 358 -14.51 5.46 8.69
CA TYR A 358 -14.76 4.09 8.21
C TYR A 358 -16.22 3.69 8.50
N PHE A 359 -16.94 3.15 7.50
CA PHE A 359 -18.33 2.73 7.62
C PHE A 359 -18.69 1.50 6.79
#